data_8cb9780516a0ce8563c9d1c84ee82fdf
#
_entry.id   8cb9780516a0ce8563c9d1c84ee82fdf
#
_cell.length_a   1.000
_cell.length_b   1.000
_cell.length_c   1.000
_cell.angle_alpha   90.00
_cell.angle_beta   90.00
_cell.angle_gamma   90.00
#
_symmetry.space_group_name_H-M   'P 1'
#
loop_
_entity.id
_entity.type
_entity.pdbx_description
1 polymer ?
#
loop_
_entity_poly.entity_id
_entity_poly.type
_entity_poly.pdbx_seq_one_letter_code
_entity_poly.pdbx_strand_id
1 'polypeptide(L)'
;MKIGFIGLGNMATAIIGGLLREDTALSSEDGNVTVITAANIIGSAKTEATRRAKTEQFGIAVTASNREVAEAADVLVLAVKPQFFPEVIAEIRDAVSENTLVISIAAG
;
A
#
# COMPACT_ATOMS: atom_id res chain seq x y z
N MET A 1 -5.50 -6.02 -10.13
CA MET A 1 -5.72 -5.43 -8.79
C MET A 1 -4.44 -4.77 -8.29
N LYS A 2 -4.59 -3.63 -7.63
CA LYS A 2 -3.45 -2.90 -7.08
C LYS A 2 -3.67 -2.69 -5.59
N ILE A 3 -2.67 -3.06 -4.78
CA ILE A 3 -2.68 -2.84 -3.33
C ILE A 3 -1.72 -1.70 -3.04
N GLY A 4 -2.23 -0.64 -2.42
CA GLY A 4 -1.45 0.54 -2.08
C GLY A 4 -1.15 0.61 -0.59
N PHE A 5 0.07 0.98 -0.23
CA PHE A 5 0.47 1.18 1.16
C PHE A 5 0.93 2.62 1.35
N ILE A 6 0.25 3.35 2.20
CA ILE A 6 0.70 4.67 2.61
C ILE A 6 1.52 4.52 3.87
N GLY A 7 2.83 4.73 3.75
CA GLY A 7 3.80 4.46 4.81
C GLY A 7 4.43 3.08 4.65
N LEU A 8 5.76 3.05 4.55
CA LEU A 8 6.50 1.81 4.39
C LEU A 8 7.40 1.55 5.60
N GLY A 9 6.78 1.62 6.78
CA GLY A 9 7.45 1.29 8.03
C GLY A 9 7.48 -0.21 8.29
N ASN A 10 7.80 -0.59 9.52
CA ASN A 10 7.99 -2.00 9.88
C ASN A 10 6.77 -2.87 9.62
N MET A 11 5.58 -2.38 9.96
CA MET A 11 4.37 -3.18 9.79
C MET A 11 4.02 -3.39 8.33
N ALA A 12 4.06 -2.33 7.52
CA ALA A 12 3.81 -2.44 6.09
C ALA A 12 4.84 -3.37 5.44
N THR A 13 6.10 -3.24 5.83
CA THR A 13 7.19 -4.08 5.32
C THR A 13 6.93 -5.55 5.61
N ALA A 14 6.48 -5.87 6.83
CA ALA A 14 6.17 -7.26 7.21
C ALA A 14 5.00 -7.81 6.38
N ILE A 15 3.96 -7.01 6.17
CA ILE A 15 2.80 -7.41 5.38
C ILE A 15 3.20 -7.66 3.92
N ILE A 16 3.93 -6.73 3.32
CA ILE A 16 4.39 -6.88 1.93
C ILE A 16 5.26 -8.13 1.78
N GLY A 17 6.20 -8.32 2.70
CA GLY A 17 7.07 -9.50 2.68
C GLY A 17 6.27 -10.78 2.76
N GLY A 18 5.25 -10.83 3.61
CA GLY A 18 4.37 -11.98 3.73
C GLY A 18 3.57 -12.24 2.46
N LEU A 19 3.00 -11.19 1.86
CA LEU A 19 2.22 -11.33 0.63
C LEU A 19 3.07 -11.88 -0.52
N LEU A 20 4.30 -11.41 -0.65
CA LEU A 20 5.17 -11.82 -1.75
C LEU A 20 5.77 -13.21 -1.54
N ARG A 21 6.07 -13.56 -0.30
CA ARG A 21 6.69 -14.85 0.02
C ARG A 21 5.72 -16.02 -0.04
N GLU A 22 4.45 -15.79 0.30
CA GLU A 22 3.45 -16.85 0.42
C GLU A 22 2.68 -17.09 -0.88
N ASP A 23 3.05 -16.46 -1.99
CA ASP A 23 2.31 -16.54 -3.26
C ASP A 23 0.81 -16.31 -3.01
N THR A 24 0.50 -15.28 -2.25
CA THR A 24 -0.85 -14.99 -1.81
C THR A 24 -1.79 -14.80 -3.01
N ALA A 25 -2.94 -15.45 -2.97
CA ALA A 25 -3.97 -15.34 -3.99
C ALA A 25 -5.23 -14.71 -3.38
N LEU A 26 -5.82 -13.76 -4.10
CA LEU A 26 -7.07 -13.13 -3.70
C LEU A 26 -8.16 -13.49 -4.69
N SER A 27 -9.33 -13.85 -4.17
CA SER A 27 -10.51 -14.16 -4.98
C SER A 27 -11.47 -12.98 -5.00
N SER A 28 -11.95 -12.63 -6.17
CA SER A 28 -12.99 -11.62 -6.31
C SER A 28 -14.38 -12.27 -6.30
N GLU A 29 -15.44 -11.45 -6.19
CA GLU A 29 -16.82 -11.94 -6.15
C GLU A 29 -17.22 -12.69 -7.42
N ASP A 30 -16.60 -12.36 -8.54
CA ASP A 30 -16.90 -13.02 -9.83
C ASP A 30 -16.15 -14.34 -10.01
N GLY A 31 -15.43 -14.80 -8.98
CA GLY A 31 -14.69 -16.06 -9.02
C GLY A 31 -13.30 -15.98 -9.59
N ASN A 32 -12.86 -14.80 -10.00
CA ASN A 32 -11.49 -14.62 -10.48
C ASN A 32 -10.50 -14.65 -9.34
N VAL A 33 -9.35 -15.25 -9.58
CA VAL A 33 -8.27 -15.37 -8.60
C VAL A 33 -7.07 -14.56 -9.10
N THR A 34 -6.56 -13.66 -8.25
CA THR A 34 -5.37 -12.87 -8.56
C THR A 34 -4.26 -13.25 -7.59
N VAL A 35 -3.15 -13.72 -8.13
CA VAL A 35 -1.94 -13.98 -7.33
C VAL A 35 -1.22 -12.63 -7.15
N ILE A 36 -0.88 -12.31 -5.91
CA ILE A 36 -0.23 -11.03 -5.59
C ILE A 36 1.26 -11.13 -5.88
N THR A 37 1.73 -10.24 -6.75
CA THR A 37 3.15 -10.12 -7.08
C THR A 37 3.60 -8.68 -6.81
N ALA A 38 4.90 -8.43 -6.96
CA ALA A 38 5.44 -7.08 -6.79
C ALA A 38 4.76 -6.06 -7.72
N ALA A 39 4.32 -6.49 -8.89
CA ALA A 39 3.62 -5.61 -9.83
C ALA A 39 2.25 -5.14 -9.32
N ASN A 40 1.68 -5.84 -8.34
CA ASN A 40 0.39 -5.50 -7.75
C ASN A 40 0.51 -4.53 -6.56
N ILE A 41 1.73 -4.17 -6.16
CA ILE A 41 1.95 -3.38 -4.95
C ILE A 41 2.58 -2.04 -5.28
N ILE A 42 2.03 -0.97 -4.71
CA ILE A 42 2.61 0.36 -4.76
C ILE A 42 2.63 0.92 -3.33
N GLY A 43 3.70 1.64 -3.00
CA GLY A 43 3.81 2.20 -1.66
C GLY A 43 4.35 3.61 -1.68
N SER A 44 4.16 4.35 -0.59
CA SER A 44 4.71 5.67 -0.40
C SER A 44 5.58 5.73 0.84
N ALA A 45 6.63 6.54 0.79
CA ALA A 45 7.50 6.81 1.93
C ALA A 45 8.04 8.22 1.82
N LYS A 46 8.27 8.85 2.97
CA LYS A 46 8.70 10.25 3.02
C LYS A 46 10.14 10.46 2.60
N THR A 47 11.04 9.52 2.91
CA THR A 47 12.46 9.70 2.62
C THR A 47 12.89 8.90 1.42
N GLU A 48 13.84 9.48 0.67
CA GLU A 48 14.42 8.80 -0.48
C GLU A 48 15.11 7.50 -0.09
N ALA A 49 15.78 7.49 1.06
CA ALA A 49 16.48 6.30 1.55
C ALA A 49 15.51 5.13 1.74
N THR A 50 14.36 5.37 2.35
CA THR A 50 13.35 4.34 2.53
C THR A 50 12.78 3.89 1.21
N ARG A 51 12.48 4.83 0.31
CA ARG A 51 11.94 4.51 -1.02
C ARG A 51 12.89 3.61 -1.79
N ARG A 52 14.17 3.95 -1.80
CA ARG A 52 15.19 3.15 -2.49
C ARG A 52 15.33 1.76 -1.86
N ALA A 53 15.39 1.70 -0.53
CA ALA A 53 15.53 0.44 0.18
C ALA A 53 14.37 -0.52 -0.11
N LYS A 54 13.14 -0.02 -0.15
CA LYS A 54 11.98 -0.87 -0.39
C LYS A 54 11.85 -1.28 -1.85
N THR A 55 12.24 -0.42 -2.77
CA THR A 55 12.31 -0.78 -4.19
C THR A 55 13.31 -1.91 -4.40
N GLU A 56 14.49 -1.82 -3.78
CA GLU A 56 15.51 -2.87 -3.90
C GLU A 56 15.09 -4.16 -3.21
N GLN A 57 14.45 -4.04 -2.05
CA GLN A 57 14.06 -5.20 -1.25
C GLN A 57 12.94 -6.01 -1.91
N PHE A 58 11.93 -5.34 -2.46
CA PHE A 58 10.70 -5.98 -2.92
C PHE A 58 10.45 -5.89 -4.42
N GLY A 59 11.10 -4.97 -5.12
CA GLY A 59 10.82 -4.74 -6.54
C GLY A 59 9.46 -4.09 -6.80
N ILE A 60 8.88 -3.44 -5.81
CA ILE A 60 7.59 -2.76 -5.93
C ILE A 60 7.76 -1.31 -6.38
N ALA A 61 6.68 -0.71 -6.88
CA ALA A 61 6.67 0.72 -7.20
C ALA A 61 6.60 1.52 -5.89
N VAL A 62 7.46 2.52 -5.74
CA VAL A 62 7.50 3.37 -4.55
C VAL A 62 7.53 4.83 -4.97
N THR A 63 6.72 5.65 -4.32
CA THR A 63 6.61 7.07 -4.62
C THR A 63 6.68 7.92 -3.36
N ALA A 64 6.94 9.22 -3.52
CA ALA A 64 6.86 10.18 -2.42
C ALA A 64 5.44 10.70 -2.23
N SER A 65 4.53 10.42 -3.17
CA SER A 65 3.18 10.98 -3.18
C SER A 65 2.13 9.99 -2.65
N ASN A 66 1.52 10.32 -1.53
CA ASN A 66 0.41 9.53 -0.99
C ASN A 66 -0.77 9.53 -1.95
N ARG A 67 -0.99 10.63 -2.68
CA ARG A 67 -2.07 10.72 -3.65
C ARG A 67 -1.90 9.73 -4.80
N GLU A 68 -0.69 9.55 -5.29
CA GLU A 68 -0.44 8.56 -6.35
C GLU A 68 -0.82 7.16 -5.90
N VAL A 69 -0.49 6.82 -4.67
CA VAL A 69 -0.85 5.51 -4.10
C VAL A 69 -2.36 5.38 -4.02
N ALA A 70 -3.04 6.41 -3.50
CA ALA A 70 -4.48 6.39 -3.34
C ALA A 70 -5.21 6.29 -4.69
N GLU A 71 -4.72 6.98 -5.71
CA GLU A 71 -5.31 6.94 -7.05
C GLU A 71 -5.16 5.57 -7.71
N ALA A 72 -4.04 4.90 -7.45
CA ALA A 72 -3.75 3.61 -8.09
C ALA A 72 -4.38 2.42 -7.38
N ALA A 73 -4.70 2.54 -6.09
CA ALA A 73 -5.06 1.40 -5.26
C ALA A 73 -6.52 0.96 -5.41
N ASP A 74 -6.73 -0.34 -5.48
CA ASP A 74 -8.05 -0.95 -5.30
C ASP A 74 -8.24 -1.30 -3.82
N VAL A 75 -7.15 -1.66 -3.14
CA VAL A 75 -7.10 -1.84 -1.70
C VAL A 75 -6.03 -0.90 -1.17
N LEU A 76 -6.41 0.00 -0.28
CA LEU A 76 -5.51 1.00 0.27
C LEU A 76 -5.27 0.74 1.75
N VAL A 77 -4.01 0.51 2.11
CA VAL A 77 -3.62 0.25 3.49
C VAL A 77 -2.95 1.50 4.06
N LEU A 78 -3.55 2.07 5.11
CA LEU A 78 -2.97 3.21 5.82
C LEU A 78 -2.08 2.67 6.94
N ALA A 79 -0.77 2.74 6.73
CA ALA A 79 0.23 2.15 7.62
C ALA A 79 1.12 3.19 8.28
N VAL A 80 0.62 4.41 8.43
CA VAL A 80 1.32 5.47 9.18
C VAL A 80 0.90 5.43 10.64
N LYS A 81 1.68 6.09 11.50
CA LYS A 81 1.32 6.19 12.91
C LYS A 81 0.00 6.96 13.06
N PRO A 82 -0.82 6.62 14.06
CA PRO A 82 -2.15 7.22 14.22
C PRO A 82 -2.16 8.74 14.25
N GLN A 83 -1.13 9.39 14.81
CA GLN A 83 -1.08 10.84 14.86
C GLN A 83 -1.01 11.49 13.49
N PHE A 84 -0.65 10.76 12.45
CA PHE A 84 -0.57 11.27 11.10
C PHE A 84 -1.82 11.00 10.26
N PHE A 85 -2.78 10.23 10.78
CA PHE A 85 -3.99 9.88 10.04
C PHE A 85 -4.77 11.11 9.55
N PRO A 86 -5.05 12.13 10.40
CA PRO A 86 -5.82 13.28 9.92
C PRO A 86 -5.17 13.97 8.74
N GLU A 87 -3.86 14.15 8.77
CA GLU A 87 -3.09 14.77 7.69
C GLU A 87 -3.15 13.94 6.41
N VAL A 88 -2.92 12.64 6.55
CA VAL A 88 -2.92 11.73 5.40
C VAL A 88 -4.31 11.63 4.78
N ILE A 89 -5.35 11.51 5.61
CA ILE A 89 -6.73 11.42 5.13
C ILE A 89 -7.12 12.69 4.36
N ALA A 90 -6.75 13.87 4.89
CA ALA A 90 -7.03 15.13 4.20
C ALA A 90 -6.32 15.19 2.84
N GLU A 91 -5.13 14.61 2.76
CA GLU A 91 -4.31 14.61 1.56
C GLU A 91 -4.86 13.72 0.45
N ILE A 92 -5.47 12.59 0.80
CA ILE A 92 -5.88 11.57 -0.17
C ILE A 92 -7.38 11.49 -0.42
N ARG A 93 -8.20 12.17 0.37
CA ARG A 93 -9.66 11.99 0.34
C ARG A 93 -10.28 12.17 -1.04
N ASP A 94 -9.73 13.07 -1.85
CA ASP A 94 -10.23 13.33 -3.20
C ASP A 94 -9.65 12.37 -4.24
N ALA A 95 -8.64 11.60 -3.86
CA ALA A 95 -7.96 10.67 -4.77
C ALA A 95 -8.46 9.24 -4.66
N VAL A 96 -9.13 8.90 -3.56
CA VAL A 96 -9.63 7.55 -3.30
C VAL A 96 -10.95 7.33 -4.03
N SER A 97 -11.03 6.25 -4.80
CA SER A 97 -12.25 5.86 -5.52
C SER A 97 -13.32 5.34 -4.55
N GLU A 98 -14.60 5.47 -4.92
CA GLU A 98 -15.70 4.90 -4.15
C GLU A 98 -15.59 3.38 -4.01
N ASN A 99 -14.91 2.74 -4.95
CA ASN A 99 -14.76 1.29 -4.97
C ASN A 99 -13.51 0.80 -4.25
N THR A 100 -12.70 1.71 -3.71
CA THR A 100 -11.48 1.35 -3.01
C THR A 100 -11.78 0.90 -1.59
N LEU A 101 -11.28 -0.27 -1.22
CA LEU A 101 -11.34 -0.74 0.16
C LEU A 101 -10.19 -0.10 0.94
N VAL A 102 -10.51 0.62 2.02
CA VAL A 102 -9.50 1.29 2.85
C VAL A 102 -9.35 0.52 4.15
N ILE A 103 -8.12 0.13 4.45
CA ILE A 103 -7.78 -0.60 5.67
C ILE A 103 -6.80 0.24 6.49
N SER A 104 -7.13 0.52 7.74
CA SER A 104 -6.23 1.21 8.65
C SER A 104 -5.56 0.22 9.58
N ILE A 105 -4.23 0.29 9.68
CA ILE A 105 -3.49 -0.51 10.65
C ILE A 105 -2.74 0.44 11.58
N ALA A 106 -2.79 0.15 12.87
CA ALA A 106 -2.09 0.96 13.85
C ALA A 106 -0.62 0.57 13.88
N ALA A 107 0.23 1.45 13.36
CA ALA A 107 1.68 1.25 13.37
C ALA A 107 2.23 1.92 14.62
N GLY A 108 2.01 1.28 15.72
CA GLY A 108 2.40 1.83 17.02
C GLY A 108 3.79 1.49 17.47
#